data_d78e845d2ecfd65882d7170be1245957
#
_entry.id   d78e845d2ecfd65882d7170be1245957
#
_cell.length_a   1.000
_cell.length_b   1.000
_cell.length_c   1.000
_cell.angle_alpha   90.00
_cell.angle_beta   90.00
_cell.angle_gamma   90.00
#
_symmetry.space_group_name_H-M   'P 1'
#
loop_
_entity.id
_entity.type
_entity.pdbx_description
1 polymer ?
#
loop_
_entity_poly.entity_id
_entity_poly.type
_entity_poly.pdbx_seq_one_letter_code
_entity_poly.pdbx_strand_id
1 'polypeptide(L)'
;MIGGLSMNISIIGMPLFYGCDKPGVEQGPKILRENNVIDIFAKKHNVIDLGDISVPFLDAKEKFFTNPKMKYLNEVIECNTSLAKKVYLALNNGTIPFILGGDHSLALGSLAGASKYFNDDLAVVWIDAHGDLNTHETSPSGNIHGMPLAASIGFGYESLTSILFKKRKVNPENIFLLGCRDLDSGEIKLINDLEINMWTIEDIKNKGAKATIEELLEKMNNKHLNNIHLSYDIDCLDPSYVPGTGTPVNNGLTFEESQVLLHGIFSTSHVKCIDFVEYNPTLDKDNKTKETCIQLISLMSEELH
;
A
#
# COMPACT_ATOMS: atom_id res chain seq x y z
N MET A 1 24.60 21.87 -3.52
CA MET A 1 23.60 20.95 -4.11
C MET A 1 24.25 19.57 -4.13
N ILE A 2 23.91 18.72 -3.17
CA ILE A 2 24.31 17.30 -3.21
C ILE A 2 23.29 16.66 -4.15
N GLY A 3 23.69 16.44 -5.41
CA GLY A 3 22.85 15.74 -6.37
C GLY A 3 22.60 14.31 -5.87
N GLY A 4 21.38 14.00 -5.43
CA GLY A 4 20.99 12.64 -5.09
C GLY A 4 21.25 11.70 -6.28
N LEU A 5 21.60 10.45 -5.99
CA LEU A 5 21.82 9.43 -7.03
C LEU A 5 20.51 9.21 -7.80
N SER A 6 20.60 9.18 -9.14
CA SER A 6 19.46 8.82 -9.98
C SER A 6 19.13 7.34 -9.78
N MET A 7 17.89 7.03 -9.45
CA MET A 7 17.40 5.66 -9.29
C MET A 7 16.73 5.18 -10.58
N ASN A 8 16.59 3.86 -10.73
CA ASN A 8 15.78 3.25 -11.79
C ASN A 8 14.40 2.92 -11.22
N ILE A 9 13.35 3.51 -11.75
CA ILE A 9 11.97 3.36 -11.26
C ILE A 9 11.13 2.65 -12.32
N SER A 10 10.35 1.67 -11.90
CA SER A 10 9.32 1.06 -12.74
C SER A 10 7.93 1.46 -12.24
N ILE A 11 7.17 2.17 -13.08
CA ILE A 11 5.76 2.49 -12.78
C ILE A 11 4.88 1.33 -13.23
N ILE A 12 4.02 0.85 -12.35
CA ILE A 12 3.07 -0.23 -12.63
C ILE A 12 1.67 0.23 -12.21
N GLY A 13 0.70 0.20 -13.12
CA GLY A 13 -0.68 0.47 -12.76
C GLY A 13 -1.41 -0.81 -12.36
N MET A 14 -2.27 -0.70 -11.33
CA MET A 14 -3.15 -1.78 -10.90
C MET A 14 -4.59 -1.24 -10.76
N PRO A 15 -5.34 -1.11 -11.88
CA PRO A 15 -6.68 -0.52 -11.88
C PRO A 15 -7.73 -1.52 -11.35
N LEU A 16 -7.59 -1.92 -10.08
CA LEU A 16 -8.45 -2.88 -9.40
C LEU A 16 -9.42 -2.16 -8.47
N PHE A 17 -10.72 -2.54 -8.51
CA PHE A 17 -11.73 -2.09 -7.56
C PHE A 17 -12.49 -3.24 -6.90
N TYR A 18 -12.20 -4.46 -7.32
CA TYR A 18 -12.91 -5.65 -6.86
C TYR A 18 -12.65 -5.95 -5.37
N GLY A 19 -11.51 -5.52 -4.85
CA GLY A 19 -11.19 -5.69 -3.42
C GLY A 19 -12.07 -4.83 -2.52
N CYS A 20 -12.38 -3.60 -2.92
CA CYS A 20 -13.22 -2.67 -2.15
C CYS A 20 -14.71 -2.70 -2.57
N ASP A 21 -15.07 -3.35 -3.69
CA ASP A 21 -16.43 -3.38 -4.26
C ASP A 21 -17.00 -1.96 -4.49
N LYS A 22 -16.13 -0.98 -4.77
CA LYS A 22 -16.52 0.42 -4.99
C LYS A 22 -15.88 0.95 -6.28
N PRO A 23 -16.65 0.98 -7.40
CA PRO A 23 -16.15 1.51 -8.66
C PRO A 23 -15.65 2.96 -8.56
N GLY A 24 -14.70 3.30 -9.43
CA GLY A 24 -14.09 4.63 -9.53
C GLY A 24 -12.61 4.63 -9.14
N VAL A 25 -12.22 3.84 -8.12
CA VAL A 25 -10.82 3.75 -7.67
C VAL A 25 -9.90 3.18 -8.76
N GLU A 26 -10.41 2.34 -9.65
CA GLU A 26 -9.67 1.79 -10.80
C GLU A 26 -9.24 2.86 -11.81
N GLN A 27 -9.83 4.05 -11.75
CA GLN A 27 -9.43 5.18 -12.60
C GLN A 27 -8.19 5.90 -12.05
N GLY A 28 -7.83 5.67 -10.79
CA GLY A 28 -6.70 6.30 -10.13
C GLY A 28 -5.40 6.23 -10.94
N PRO A 29 -4.92 5.04 -11.37
CA PRO A 29 -3.69 4.90 -12.16
C PRO A 29 -3.68 5.72 -13.43
N LYS A 30 -4.81 5.76 -14.16
CA LYS A 30 -4.96 6.54 -15.39
C LYS A 30 -4.89 8.04 -15.11
N ILE A 31 -5.70 8.53 -14.16
CA ILE A 31 -5.77 9.96 -13.83
C ILE A 31 -4.42 10.49 -13.31
N LEU A 32 -3.71 9.70 -12.49
CA LEU A 32 -2.39 10.09 -12.01
C LEU A 32 -1.37 10.20 -13.16
N ARG A 33 -1.38 9.27 -14.13
CA ARG A 33 -0.53 9.37 -15.34
C ARG A 33 -0.88 10.59 -16.19
N GLU A 34 -2.17 10.87 -16.42
CA GLU A 34 -2.65 12.04 -17.15
C GLU A 34 -2.26 13.37 -16.46
N ASN A 35 -1.94 13.32 -15.16
CA ASN A 35 -1.41 14.44 -14.39
C ASN A 35 0.11 14.36 -14.16
N ASN A 36 0.83 13.83 -15.14
CA ASN A 36 2.28 13.89 -15.27
C ASN A 36 3.09 13.14 -14.21
N VAL A 37 2.55 12.11 -13.54
CA VAL A 37 3.29 11.34 -12.54
C VAL A 37 4.58 10.75 -13.12
N ILE A 38 4.56 10.28 -14.38
CA ILE A 38 5.76 9.77 -15.06
C ILE A 38 6.85 10.87 -15.17
N ASP A 39 6.45 12.06 -15.60
CA ASP A 39 7.37 13.19 -15.76
C ASP A 39 7.91 13.69 -14.42
N ILE A 40 7.11 13.60 -13.34
CA ILE A 40 7.55 13.94 -11.98
C ILE A 40 8.75 13.07 -11.60
N PHE A 41 8.68 11.77 -11.75
CA PHE A 41 9.80 10.88 -11.51
C PHE A 41 10.95 11.08 -12.49
N ALA A 42 10.66 11.32 -13.77
CA ALA A 42 11.68 11.49 -14.82
C ALA A 42 12.55 12.75 -14.65
N LYS A 43 12.16 13.70 -13.81
CA LYS A 43 13.00 14.88 -13.48
C LYS A 43 14.30 14.50 -12.76
N LYS A 44 14.31 13.39 -12.02
CA LYS A 44 15.43 12.99 -11.16
C LYS A 44 15.90 11.56 -11.40
N HIS A 45 15.04 10.70 -11.93
CA HIS A 45 15.23 9.25 -12.03
C HIS A 45 15.12 8.75 -13.47
N ASN A 46 15.64 7.55 -13.72
CA ASN A 46 15.38 6.81 -14.94
C ASN A 46 14.04 6.06 -14.77
N VAL A 47 13.05 6.35 -15.58
CA VAL A 47 11.69 5.83 -15.42
C VAL A 47 11.32 4.93 -16.59
N ILE A 48 10.72 3.78 -16.26
CA ILE A 48 10.10 2.88 -17.22
C ILE A 48 8.64 2.67 -16.80
N ASP A 49 7.69 3.08 -17.63
CA ASP A 49 6.28 2.73 -17.40
C ASP A 49 6.01 1.33 -17.96
N LEU A 50 5.72 0.39 -17.07
CA LEU A 50 5.40 -0.99 -17.42
C LEU A 50 3.92 -1.21 -17.74
N GLY A 51 3.13 -0.13 -17.75
CA GLY A 51 1.70 -0.16 -18.02
C GLY A 51 0.88 -0.82 -16.92
N ASP A 52 -0.39 -1.02 -17.19
CA ASP A 52 -1.33 -1.57 -16.24
C ASP A 52 -1.33 -3.11 -16.21
N ILE A 53 -1.74 -3.65 -15.07
CA ILE A 53 -2.19 -5.03 -14.97
C ILE A 53 -3.57 -5.12 -15.64
N SER A 54 -3.76 -6.15 -16.46
CA SER A 54 -5.07 -6.44 -17.05
C SER A 54 -6.03 -6.91 -15.97
N VAL A 55 -7.17 -6.22 -15.85
CA VAL A 55 -8.25 -6.58 -14.92
C VAL A 55 -9.42 -7.14 -15.73
N PRO A 56 -9.84 -8.40 -15.50
CA PRO A 56 -10.98 -8.98 -16.21
C PRO A 56 -12.27 -8.27 -15.80
N PHE A 57 -13.21 -8.17 -16.74
CA PHE A 57 -14.55 -7.68 -16.41
C PHE A 57 -15.42 -8.80 -15.82
N LEU A 58 -16.09 -8.49 -14.71
CA LEU A 58 -17.10 -9.36 -14.10
C LEU A 58 -18.37 -8.56 -13.77
N ASP A 59 -19.55 -9.16 -13.98
CA ASP A 59 -20.82 -8.55 -13.58
C ASP A 59 -20.91 -8.51 -12.04
N ALA A 60 -21.35 -7.39 -11.48
CA ALA A 60 -21.51 -7.21 -10.04
C ALA A 60 -22.44 -8.27 -9.38
N LYS A 61 -23.34 -8.90 -10.17
CA LYS A 61 -24.20 -9.99 -9.71
C LYS A 61 -23.41 -11.26 -9.36
N GLU A 62 -22.22 -11.42 -9.91
CA GLU A 62 -21.38 -12.61 -9.77
C GLU A 62 -20.35 -12.48 -8.66
N LYS A 63 -20.32 -11.37 -7.93
CA LYS A 63 -19.28 -11.04 -6.95
C LYS A 63 -19.06 -12.08 -5.83
N PHE A 64 -20.05 -12.89 -5.52
CA PHE A 64 -19.96 -14.01 -4.57
C PHE A 64 -19.96 -15.38 -5.24
N PHE A 65 -19.83 -15.44 -6.56
CA PHE A 65 -19.93 -16.72 -7.30
C PHE A 65 -18.87 -17.74 -6.86
N THR A 66 -17.66 -17.28 -6.62
CA THR A 66 -16.55 -18.15 -6.23
C THR A 66 -16.51 -18.46 -4.74
N ASN A 67 -16.87 -17.49 -3.91
CA ASN A 67 -16.82 -17.63 -2.45
C ASN A 67 -17.95 -16.84 -1.79
N PRO A 68 -18.75 -17.46 -0.89
CA PRO A 68 -19.89 -16.78 -0.28
C PRO A 68 -19.51 -15.72 0.77
N LYS A 69 -18.24 -15.68 1.21
CA LYS A 69 -17.74 -14.75 2.23
C LYS A 69 -16.79 -13.68 1.67
N MET A 70 -16.30 -13.85 0.45
CA MET A 70 -15.35 -12.92 -0.17
C MET A 70 -15.83 -12.54 -1.56
N LYS A 71 -15.83 -11.24 -1.83
CA LYS A 71 -16.24 -10.71 -3.13
C LYS A 71 -15.11 -10.85 -4.15
N TYR A 72 -15.46 -11.20 -5.40
CA TYR A 72 -14.56 -11.22 -6.56
C TYR A 72 -13.24 -11.96 -6.33
N LEU A 73 -13.27 -13.05 -5.54
CA LEU A 73 -12.07 -13.75 -5.08
C LEU A 73 -11.12 -14.13 -6.21
N ASN A 74 -11.63 -14.70 -7.30
CA ASN A 74 -10.80 -15.16 -8.42
C ASN A 74 -10.12 -14.00 -9.14
N GLU A 75 -10.85 -12.92 -9.40
CA GLU A 75 -10.38 -11.74 -10.09
C GLU A 75 -9.27 -11.05 -9.28
N VAL A 76 -9.47 -10.91 -7.97
CA VAL A 76 -8.45 -10.39 -7.07
C VAL A 76 -7.20 -11.26 -7.08
N ILE A 77 -7.33 -12.59 -7.04
CA ILE A 77 -6.18 -13.52 -7.08
C ILE A 77 -5.45 -13.44 -8.42
N GLU A 78 -6.18 -13.44 -9.54
CA GLU A 78 -5.58 -13.40 -10.90
C GLU A 78 -4.77 -12.12 -11.10
N CYS A 79 -5.37 -10.97 -10.79
CA CYS A 79 -4.72 -9.67 -10.90
C CYS A 79 -3.49 -9.58 -10.00
N ASN A 80 -3.62 -9.99 -8.74
CA ASN A 80 -2.51 -9.98 -7.78
C ASN A 80 -1.39 -10.96 -8.13
N THR A 81 -1.73 -12.12 -8.71
CA THR A 81 -0.70 -13.05 -9.21
C THR A 81 0.09 -12.43 -10.37
N SER A 82 -0.57 -11.70 -11.24
CA SER A 82 0.08 -10.98 -12.36
C SER A 82 0.94 -9.81 -11.84
N LEU A 83 0.44 -9.04 -10.88
CA LEU A 83 1.20 -7.97 -10.23
C LEU A 83 2.44 -8.51 -9.52
N ALA A 84 2.30 -9.60 -8.73
CA ALA A 84 3.41 -10.21 -8.01
C ALA A 84 4.57 -10.61 -8.93
N LYS A 85 4.26 -11.20 -10.10
CA LYS A 85 5.27 -11.53 -11.10
C LYS A 85 5.94 -10.29 -11.68
N LYS A 86 5.17 -9.24 -11.98
CA LYS A 86 5.68 -7.99 -12.56
C LYS A 86 6.58 -7.25 -11.55
N VAL A 87 6.19 -7.17 -10.27
CA VAL A 87 7.00 -6.59 -9.19
C VAL A 87 8.31 -7.38 -8.99
N TYR A 88 8.24 -8.70 -8.90
CA TYR A 88 9.44 -9.54 -8.79
C TYR A 88 10.41 -9.32 -9.96
N LEU A 89 9.90 -9.24 -11.20
CA LEU A 89 10.72 -8.99 -12.39
C LEU A 89 11.33 -7.59 -12.41
N ALA A 90 10.58 -6.57 -11.97
CA ALA A 90 11.07 -5.20 -11.85
C ALA A 90 12.25 -5.11 -10.87
N LEU A 91 12.09 -5.68 -9.67
CA LEU A 91 13.17 -5.76 -8.68
C LEU A 91 14.38 -6.54 -9.22
N ASN A 92 14.16 -7.65 -9.90
CA ASN A 92 15.23 -8.48 -10.47
C ASN A 92 16.01 -7.74 -11.60
N ASN A 93 15.37 -6.77 -12.25
CA ASN A 93 15.98 -5.88 -13.23
C ASN A 93 16.64 -4.63 -12.58
N GLY A 94 16.71 -4.56 -11.26
CA GLY A 94 17.36 -3.47 -10.53
C GLY A 94 16.56 -2.17 -10.53
N THR A 95 15.23 -2.24 -10.66
CA THR A 95 14.34 -1.07 -10.57
C THR A 95 13.55 -1.10 -9.28
N ILE A 96 13.14 0.06 -8.78
CA ILE A 96 12.20 0.23 -7.67
C ILE A 96 10.79 0.27 -8.26
N PRO A 97 9.92 -0.72 -7.99
CA PRO A 97 8.53 -0.67 -8.40
C PRO A 97 7.76 0.39 -7.63
N PHE A 98 7.09 1.29 -8.34
CA PHE A 98 6.08 2.20 -7.81
C PHE A 98 4.74 1.81 -8.40
N ILE A 99 3.84 1.30 -7.55
CA ILE A 99 2.54 0.80 -7.94
C ILE A 99 1.51 1.91 -7.79
N LEU A 100 0.94 2.36 -8.92
CA LEU A 100 -0.22 3.23 -8.94
C LEU A 100 -1.47 2.38 -8.76
N GLY A 101 -2.08 2.45 -7.59
CA GLY A 101 -3.21 1.61 -7.22
C GLY A 101 -4.56 2.14 -7.67
N GLY A 102 -5.41 1.21 -7.73
CA GLY A 102 -6.76 1.00 -7.32
C GLY A 102 -6.87 0.78 -5.81
N ASP A 103 -7.67 -0.23 -5.43
CA ASP A 103 -7.89 -0.56 -4.03
C ASP A 103 -6.69 -1.29 -3.38
N HIS A 104 -6.64 -1.29 -2.05
CA HIS A 104 -5.51 -1.80 -1.27
C HIS A 104 -5.31 -3.33 -1.36
N SER A 105 -6.25 -4.09 -1.92
CA SER A 105 -6.05 -5.53 -2.15
C SER A 105 -4.87 -5.85 -3.08
N LEU A 106 -4.37 -4.85 -3.84
CA LEU A 106 -3.19 -5.00 -4.68
C LEU A 106 -1.92 -5.36 -3.88
N ALA A 107 -1.89 -5.03 -2.60
CA ALA A 107 -0.76 -5.36 -1.73
C ALA A 107 -0.55 -6.88 -1.54
N LEU A 108 -1.57 -7.71 -1.78
CA LEU A 108 -1.40 -9.17 -1.90
C LEU A 108 -0.35 -9.53 -2.95
N GLY A 109 -0.36 -8.82 -4.08
CA GLY A 109 0.56 -9.05 -5.19
C GLY A 109 1.91 -8.36 -4.99
N SER A 110 1.90 -7.07 -4.65
CA SER A 110 3.12 -6.30 -4.51
C SER A 110 4.01 -6.85 -3.39
N LEU A 111 3.44 -7.18 -2.22
CA LEU A 111 4.15 -7.83 -1.12
C LEU A 111 4.66 -9.22 -1.49
N ALA A 112 3.87 -10.03 -2.23
CA ALA A 112 4.32 -11.33 -2.66
C ALA A 112 5.51 -11.24 -3.63
N GLY A 113 5.50 -10.27 -4.54
CA GLY A 113 6.62 -10.01 -5.47
C GLY A 113 7.87 -9.53 -4.74
N ALA A 114 7.74 -8.55 -3.85
CA ALA A 114 8.83 -8.02 -3.04
C ALA A 114 9.42 -9.09 -2.12
N SER A 115 8.59 -9.83 -1.39
CA SER A 115 9.02 -10.92 -0.51
C SER A 115 9.75 -12.04 -1.27
N LYS A 116 9.32 -12.35 -2.48
CA LYS A 116 10.01 -13.35 -3.32
C LYS A 116 11.43 -12.95 -3.65
N TYR A 117 11.70 -11.64 -3.73
CA TYR A 117 13.02 -11.09 -4.05
C TYR A 117 13.89 -10.90 -2.80
N PHE A 118 13.35 -10.27 -1.75
CA PHE A 118 14.11 -9.92 -0.53
C PHE A 118 14.11 -11.02 0.54
N ASN A 119 13.22 -12.01 0.43
CA ASN A 119 13.01 -13.05 1.44
C ASN A 119 12.69 -12.44 2.83
N ASP A 120 13.35 -12.92 3.89
CA ASP A 120 13.07 -12.50 5.26
C ASP A 120 13.64 -11.10 5.62
N ASP A 121 14.46 -10.49 4.74
CA ASP A 121 14.97 -9.10 4.89
C ASP A 121 14.01 -8.10 4.26
N LEU A 122 12.74 -8.15 4.64
CA LEU A 122 11.70 -7.23 4.19
C LEU A 122 10.97 -6.64 5.40
N ALA A 123 11.04 -5.32 5.54
CA ALA A 123 10.17 -4.54 6.40
C ALA A 123 8.97 -4.05 5.60
N VAL A 124 7.79 -4.07 6.20
CA VAL A 124 6.57 -3.47 5.63
C VAL A 124 6.18 -2.27 6.48
N VAL A 125 6.26 -1.09 5.89
CA VAL A 125 5.74 0.15 6.49
C VAL A 125 4.39 0.42 5.84
N TRP A 126 3.34 0.38 6.65
CA TRP A 126 1.94 0.49 6.24
C TRP A 126 1.36 1.76 6.83
N ILE A 127 1.10 2.75 5.99
CA ILE A 127 0.54 4.04 6.41
C ILE A 127 -0.92 4.10 5.95
N ASP A 128 -1.85 4.03 6.89
CA ASP A 128 -3.25 3.74 6.61
C ASP A 128 -4.15 4.14 7.81
N ALA A 129 -5.41 4.45 7.55
CA ALA A 129 -6.43 4.54 8.61
C ALA A 129 -6.81 3.19 9.20
N HIS A 130 -6.65 2.10 8.41
CA HIS A 130 -7.09 0.74 8.68
C HIS A 130 -5.91 -0.19 8.99
N GLY A 131 -6.21 -1.42 9.43
CA GLY A 131 -5.18 -2.43 9.70
C GLY A 131 -4.92 -3.38 8.53
N ASP A 132 -5.94 -3.58 7.70
CA ASP A 132 -5.98 -4.55 6.59
C ASP A 132 -5.57 -5.96 7.01
N LEU A 133 -5.88 -6.28 8.28
CA LEU A 133 -5.59 -7.52 8.98
C LEU A 133 -6.84 -8.39 9.20
N ASN A 134 -7.95 -8.08 8.52
CA ASN A 134 -9.11 -8.95 8.50
C ASN A 134 -8.81 -10.23 7.70
N THR A 135 -9.54 -11.27 8.04
CA THR A 135 -9.60 -12.52 7.27
C THR A 135 -11.00 -12.71 6.69
N HIS A 136 -11.21 -13.74 5.88
CA HIS A 136 -12.55 -14.12 5.42
C HIS A 136 -13.51 -14.54 6.55
N GLU A 137 -13.00 -14.74 7.77
CA GLU A 137 -13.80 -15.10 8.95
C GLU A 137 -14.15 -13.88 9.81
N THR A 138 -13.30 -12.84 9.78
CA THR A 138 -13.46 -11.64 10.63
C THR A 138 -14.01 -10.45 9.87
N SER A 139 -13.85 -10.41 8.53
CA SER A 139 -14.34 -9.29 7.72
C SER A 139 -15.85 -9.17 7.75
N PRO A 140 -16.41 -8.01 8.14
CA PRO A 140 -17.86 -7.81 8.16
C PRO A 140 -18.46 -7.60 6.76
N SER A 141 -17.63 -7.16 5.79
CA SER A 141 -18.07 -6.80 4.43
C SER A 141 -17.79 -7.88 3.37
N GLY A 142 -16.80 -8.74 3.61
CA GLY A 142 -16.25 -9.64 2.61
C GLY A 142 -15.40 -8.95 1.54
N ASN A 143 -15.06 -7.68 1.74
CA ASN A 143 -14.15 -6.93 0.88
C ASN A 143 -12.71 -7.36 1.13
N ILE A 144 -12.00 -7.75 0.08
CA ILE A 144 -10.64 -8.29 0.20
C ILE A 144 -9.60 -7.20 0.45
N HIS A 145 -9.91 -5.92 0.15
CA HIS A 145 -8.97 -4.82 0.42
C HIS A 145 -8.62 -4.69 1.91
N GLY A 146 -9.50 -5.10 2.83
CA GLY A 146 -9.21 -5.17 4.27
C GLY A 146 -8.49 -6.45 4.72
N MET A 147 -7.93 -7.28 3.80
CA MET A 147 -7.32 -8.58 4.12
C MET A 147 -5.85 -8.75 3.68
N PRO A 148 -5.23 -7.85 2.90
CA PRO A 148 -3.95 -8.14 2.26
C PRO A 148 -2.82 -8.35 3.26
N LEU A 149 -2.80 -7.62 4.36
CA LEU A 149 -1.74 -7.74 5.34
C LEU A 149 -1.87 -9.04 6.16
N ALA A 150 -3.11 -9.44 6.55
CA ALA A 150 -3.36 -10.74 7.18
C ALA A 150 -2.90 -11.90 6.27
N ALA A 151 -3.28 -11.87 4.99
CA ALA A 151 -2.87 -12.90 4.05
C ALA A 151 -1.34 -12.95 3.86
N SER A 152 -0.66 -11.79 3.87
CA SER A 152 0.79 -11.69 3.73
C SER A 152 1.55 -12.28 4.92
N ILE A 153 0.98 -12.25 6.12
CA ILE A 153 1.56 -12.94 7.30
C ILE A 153 1.10 -14.39 7.45
N GLY A 154 0.32 -14.90 6.47
CA GLY A 154 -0.10 -16.30 6.41
C GLY A 154 -1.43 -16.61 7.09
N PHE A 155 -2.24 -15.59 7.43
CA PHE A 155 -3.57 -15.75 8.03
C PHE A 155 -4.68 -15.56 6.99
N GLY A 156 -5.72 -16.34 7.08
CA GLY A 156 -6.91 -16.23 6.24
C GLY A 156 -7.04 -17.33 5.20
N TYR A 157 -7.62 -17.02 4.05
CA TYR A 157 -7.98 -18.00 3.03
C TYR A 157 -6.76 -18.45 2.22
N GLU A 158 -6.59 -19.78 2.05
CA GLU A 158 -5.38 -20.37 1.45
C GLU A 158 -5.01 -19.79 0.09
N SER A 159 -5.99 -19.51 -0.76
CA SER A 159 -5.69 -18.97 -2.10
C SER A 159 -5.13 -17.54 -2.06
N LEU A 160 -5.50 -16.72 -1.07
CA LEU A 160 -4.91 -15.40 -0.85
C LEU A 160 -3.50 -15.52 -0.26
N THR A 161 -3.33 -16.36 0.77
CA THR A 161 -2.02 -16.56 1.42
C THR A 161 -1.00 -17.24 0.52
N SER A 162 -1.43 -17.89 -0.57
CA SER A 162 -0.59 -18.67 -1.49
C SER A 162 -0.24 -17.94 -2.79
N ILE A 163 -0.63 -16.68 -2.96
CA ILE A 163 -0.28 -15.88 -4.16
C ILE A 163 1.24 -15.93 -4.37
N LEU A 164 1.66 -16.28 -5.58
CA LEU A 164 3.02 -16.49 -6.05
C LEU A 164 3.76 -17.68 -5.41
N PHE A 165 3.61 -17.92 -4.10
CA PHE A 165 4.22 -19.06 -3.37
C PHE A 165 3.52 -19.31 -2.03
N LYS A 166 3.62 -20.54 -1.50
CA LYS A 166 2.87 -21.04 -0.33
C LYS A 166 3.45 -20.67 1.06
N LYS A 167 4.42 -19.77 1.14
CA LYS A 167 4.96 -19.31 2.44
C LYS A 167 4.36 -17.96 2.79
N ARG A 168 4.39 -17.59 4.08
CA ARG A 168 4.14 -16.20 4.50
C ARG A 168 5.09 -15.27 3.77
N LYS A 169 4.64 -14.05 3.48
CA LYS A 169 5.38 -13.05 2.70
C LYS A 169 6.24 -12.17 3.60
N VAL A 170 5.78 -11.93 4.83
CA VAL A 170 6.47 -11.09 5.81
C VAL A 170 6.27 -11.65 7.22
N ASN A 171 7.27 -11.50 8.08
CA ASN A 171 7.16 -11.80 9.49
C ASN A 171 6.30 -10.73 10.18
N PRO A 172 5.36 -11.08 11.08
CA PRO A 172 4.55 -10.09 11.79
C PRO A 172 5.37 -9.00 12.47
N GLU A 173 6.48 -9.38 13.09
CA GLU A 173 7.39 -8.47 13.78
C GLU A 173 8.12 -7.47 12.86
N ASN A 174 8.09 -7.67 11.53
CA ASN A 174 8.66 -6.78 10.52
C ASN A 174 7.60 -5.86 9.89
N ILE A 175 6.40 -5.83 10.46
CA ILE A 175 5.32 -4.93 10.06
C ILE A 175 5.28 -3.74 11.01
N PHE A 176 5.09 -2.55 10.42
CA PHE A 176 5.07 -1.27 11.11
C PHE A 176 3.84 -0.48 10.61
N LEU A 177 2.76 -0.51 11.41
CA LEU A 177 1.50 0.18 11.11
C LEU A 177 1.54 1.62 11.62
N LEU A 178 1.19 2.59 10.79
CA LEU A 178 1.16 4.01 11.12
C LEU A 178 -0.18 4.65 10.77
N GLY A 179 -0.83 5.26 11.75
CA GLY A 179 -2.03 6.08 11.52
C GLY A 179 -3.36 5.36 11.70
N CYS A 180 -3.35 4.07 12.07
CA CYS A 180 -4.57 3.28 12.27
C CYS A 180 -5.50 3.93 13.29
N ARG A 181 -6.80 3.99 12.96
CA ARG A 181 -7.85 4.59 13.80
C ARG A 181 -9.24 3.98 13.60
N ASP A 182 -9.39 3.11 12.59
CA ASP A 182 -10.60 2.31 12.38
C ASP A 182 -10.20 0.84 12.21
N LEU A 183 -10.31 0.09 13.30
CA LEU A 183 -9.89 -1.30 13.38
C LEU A 183 -11.03 -2.16 13.86
N ASP A 184 -11.29 -3.24 13.13
CA ASP A 184 -12.21 -4.30 13.56
C ASP A 184 -11.64 -5.11 14.73
N SER A 185 -12.52 -5.71 15.53
CA SER A 185 -12.13 -6.53 16.69
C SER A 185 -11.20 -7.70 16.33
N GLY A 186 -11.37 -8.27 15.13
CA GLY A 186 -10.49 -9.33 14.59
C GLY A 186 -9.09 -8.84 14.32
N GLU A 187 -8.94 -7.63 13.80
CA GLU A 187 -7.66 -6.99 13.54
C GLU A 187 -6.93 -6.65 14.83
N ILE A 188 -7.63 -6.02 15.79
CA ILE A 188 -7.09 -5.71 17.13
C ILE A 188 -6.56 -6.98 17.80
N LYS A 189 -7.34 -8.08 17.71
CA LYS A 189 -6.91 -9.36 18.27
C LYS A 189 -5.62 -9.86 17.61
N LEU A 190 -5.55 -9.82 16.28
CA LEU A 190 -4.38 -10.32 15.53
C LEU A 190 -3.13 -9.47 15.79
N ILE A 191 -3.29 -8.14 15.87
CA ILE A 191 -2.21 -7.21 16.21
C ILE A 191 -1.63 -7.55 17.58
N ASN A 192 -2.50 -7.75 18.58
CA ASN A 192 -2.06 -8.07 19.94
C ASN A 192 -1.45 -9.46 20.07
N ASP A 193 -2.06 -10.49 19.45
CA ASP A 193 -1.59 -11.87 19.51
C ASP A 193 -0.20 -12.06 18.86
N LEU A 194 0.10 -11.26 17.84
CA LEU A 194 1.34 -11.35 17.08
C LEU A 194 2.34 -10.22 17.39
N GLU A 195 2.00 -9.35 18.34
CA GLU A 195 2.83 -8.20 18.75
C GLU A 195 3.28 -7.34 17.55
N ILE A 196 2.35 -7.08 16.60
CA ILE A 196 2.62 -6.26 15.42
C ILE A 196 2.92 -4.83 15.87
N ASN A 197 3.99 -4.23 15.33
CA ASN A 197 4.33 -2.86 15.68
C ASN A 197 3.28 -1.90 15.11
N MET A 198 2.67 -1.11 15.98
CA MET A 198 1.65 -0.15 15.59
C MET A 198 1.80 1.17 16.35
N TRP A 199 1.63 2.26 15.64
CA TRP A 199 1.40 3.60 16.17
C TRP A 199 0.07 4.09 15.63
N THR A 200 -0.93 4.15 16.49
CA THR A 200 -2.24 4.71 16.16
C THR A 200 -2.12 6.18 15.82
N ILE A 201 -3.17 6.74 15.20
CA ILE A 201 -3.22 8.19 14.98
C ILE A 201 -3.08 8.96 16.29
N GLU A 202 -3.66 8.44 17.39
CA GLU A 202 -3.56 9.05 18.72
C GLU A 202 -2.12 9.06 19.24
N ASP A 203 -1.38 7.96 19.05
CA ASP A 203 0.03 7.89 19.40
C ASP A 203 0.85 8.93 18.64
N ILE A 204 0.61 9.06 17.32
CA ILE A 204 1.30 10.04 16.47
C ILE A 204 0.97 11.46 16.90
N LYS A 205 -0.30 11.76 17.21
CA LYS A 205 -0.71 13.09 17.67
C LYS A 205 -0.10 13.46 19.04
N ASN A 206 0.00 12.48 19.94
CA ASN A 206 0.50 12.72 21.31
C ASN A 206 2.02 12.88 21.36
N LYS A 207 2.79 12.07 20.63
CA LYS A 207 4.26 12.11 20.67
C LYS A 207 4.90 12.91 19.52
N GLY A 208 4.12 13.17 18.46
CA GLY A 208 4.56 13.83 17.23
C GLY A 208 5.12 12.87 16.19
N ALA A 209 4.90 13.18 14.89
CA ALA A 209 5.33 12.35 13.77
C ALA A 209 6.84 12.10 13.75
N LYS A 210 7.66 13.07 14.17
CA LYS A 210 9.11 12.92 14.25
C LYS A 210 9.54 11.86 15.25
N ALA A 211 9.02 11.90 16.46
CA ALA A 211 9.36 10.89 17.47
C ALA A 211 8.86 9.50 17.07
N THR A 212 7.69 9.43 16.43
CA THR A 212 7.13 8.18 15.91
C THR A 212 8.06 7.52 14.89
N ILE A 213 8.55 8.28 13.92
CA ILE A 213 9.43 7.74 12.88
C ILE A 213 10.81 7.37 13.46
N GLU A 214 11.34 8.10 14.42
CA GLU A 214 12.58 7.77 15.11
C GLU A 214 12.47 6.41 15.84
N GLU A 215 11.35 6.15 16.56
CA GLU A 215 11.09 4.85 17.19
C GLU A 215 10.96 3.71 16.18
N LEU A 216 10.28 3.94 15.07
CA LEU A 216 10.14 2.96 13.99
C LEU A 216 11.52 2.58 13.42
N LEU A 217 12.33 3.58 13.08
CA LEU A 217 13.66 3.37 12.51
C LEU A 217 14.61 2.67 13.51
N GLU A 218 14.52 2.99 14.80
CA GLU A 218 15.26 2.28 15.83
C GLU A 218 14.88 0.79 15.87
N LYS A 219 13.58 0.47 15.84
CA LYS A 219 13.13 -0.94 15.80
C LYS A 219 13.61 -1.66 14.55
N MET A 220 13.57 -1.02 13.38
CA MET A 220 14.09 -1.60 12.13
C MET A 220 15.59 -1.85 12.20
N ASN A 221 16.37 -0.88 12.70
CA ASN A 221 17.82 -0.99 12.85
C ASN A 221 18.21 -2.12 13.80
N ASN A 222 17.51 -2.28 14.93
CA ASN A 222 17.74 -3.36 15.89
C ASN A 222 17.49 -4.76 15.28
N LYS A 223 16.68 -4.84 14.23
CA LYS A 223 16.39 -6.07 13.47
C LYS A 223 17.22 -6.20 12.19
N HIS A 224 18.07 -5.24 11.88
CA HIS A 224 18.88 -5.19 10.65
C HIS A 224 18.05 -5.28 9.36
N LEU A 225 16.86 -4.66 9.34
CA LEU A 225 15.98 -4.63 8.18
C LEU A 225 16.41 -3.53 7.22
N ASN A 226 16.84 -3.91 6.03
CA ASN A 226 17.44 -2.98 5.05
C ASN A 226 16.61 -2.82 3.77
N ASN A 227 15.45 -3.47 3.66
CA ASN A 227 14.57 -3.35 2.51
C ASN A 227 13.16 -3.03 2.99
N ILE A 228 12.66 -1.85 2.60
CA ILE A 228 11.31 -1.38 2.95
C ILE A 228 10.38 -1.54 1.76
N HIS A 229 9.26 -2.21 1.99
CA HIS A 229 8.05 -2.06 1.19
C HIS A 229 7.18 -1.02 1.87
N LEU A 230 7.04 0.14 1.26
CA LEU A 230 6.14 1.20 1.72
C LEU A 230 4.77 1.02 1.06
N SER A 231 3.74 0.74 1.85
CA SER A 231 2.35 0.76 1.38
C SER A 231 1.66 2.00 1.94
N TYR A 232 1.28 2.91 1.05
CA TYR A 232 0.70 4.20 1.38
C TYR A 232 -0.74 4.27 0.90
N ASP A 233 -1.68 4.15 1.84
CA ASP A 233 -3.08 4.44 1.60
C ASP A 233 -3.33 5.93 1.80
N ILE A 234 -3.99 6.57 0.83
CA ILE A 234 -4.27 8.01 0.94
C ILE A 234 -5.25 8.33 2.06
N ASP A 235 -6.08 7.36 2.51
CA ASP A 235 -7.03 7.58 3.58
C ASP A 235 -6.40 7.65 4.98
N CYS A 236 -5.09 7.41 5.09
CA CYS A 236 -4.32 7.75 6.29
C CYS A 236 -4.42 9.24 6.62
N LEU A 237 -4.56 10.10 5.61
CA LEU A 237 -4.81 11.51 5.77
C LEU A 237 -6.24 11.80 6.25
N ASP A 238 -6.43 12.95 6.87
CA ASP A 238 -7.77 13.43 7.22
C ASP A 238 -8.59 13.70 5.93
N PRO A 239 -9.90 13.36 5.91
CA PRO A 239 -10.77 13.60 4.75
C PRO A 239 -10.85 15.06 4.30
N SER A 240 -10.44 16.00 5.14
CA SER A 240 -10.29 17.40 4.74
C SER A 240 -9.19 17.62 3.70
N TYR A 241 -8.22 16.71 3.58
CA TYR A 241 -7.20 16.71 2.53
C TYR A 241 -7.55 15.79 1.37
N VAL A 242 -8.16 14.63 1.64
CA VAL A 242 -8.43 13.56 0.67
C VAL A 242 -9.89 13.09 0.69
N PRO A 243 -10.85 13.95 0.30
CA PRO A 243 -12.26 13.55 0.24
C PRO A 243 -12.54 12.45 -0.80
N GLY A 244 -11.64 12.23 -1.76
CA GLY A 244 -11.78 11.25 -2.85
C GLY A 244 -11.15 9.90 -2.53
N THR A 245 -11.53 9.30 -1.40
CA THR A 245 -11.23 7.91 -1.07
C THR A 245 -12.50 7.11 -0.76
N GLY A 246 -12.41 5.79 -0.82
CA GLY A 246 -13.54 4.89 -0.62
C GLY A 246 -14.01 4.76 0.83
N THR A 247 -13.08 4.82 1.77
CA THR A 247 -13.26 4.57 3.22
C THR A 247 -12.68 5.70 4.08
N PRO A 248 -13.19 6.94 3.93
CA PRO A 248 -12.65 8.08 4.66
C PRO A 248 -12.94 7.97 6.16
N VAL A 249 -11.91 8.17 7.00
CA VAL A 249 -12.02 8.20 8.46
C VAL A 249 -11.54 9.55 8.98
N ASN A 250 -12.34 10.21 9.81
CA ASN A 250 -12.00 11.53 10.38
C ASN A 250 -10.80 11.46 11.35
N ASN A 251 -10.23 12.62 11.62
CA ASN A 251 -9.09 12.82 12.52
C ASN A 251 -7.82 12.10 12.05
N GLY A 252 -7.59 12.06 10.75
CA GLY A 252 -6.38 11.47 10.14
C GLY A 252 -5.12 12.32 10.32
N LEU A 253 -4.07 11.90 9.64
CA LEU A 253 -2.83 12.68 9.54
C LEU A 253 -3.10 14.00 8.81
N THR A 254 -2.42 15.05 9.23
CA THR A 254 -2.27 16.25 8.40
C THR A 254 -1.28 15.96 7.26
N PHE A 255 -1.31 16.82 6.24
CA PHE A 255 -0.33 16.71 5.14
C PHE A 255 1.11 16.85 5.67
N GLU A 256 1.35 17.77 6.58
CA GLU A 256 2.66 18.03 7.20
C GLU A 256 3.14 16.83 8.04
N GLU A 257 2.26 16.19 8.81
CA GLU A 257 2.62 14.98 9.57
C GLU A 257 3.01 13.84 8.63
N SER A 258 2.26 13.65 7.54
CA SER A 258 2.59 12.67 6.52
C SER A 258 3.94 12.96 5.86
N GLN A 259 4.24 14.22 5.55
CA GLN A 259 5.55 14.62 5.02
C GLN A 259 6.69 14.25 5.97
N VAL A 260 6.53 14.49 7.27
CA VAL A 260 7.56 14.15 8.27
C VAL A 260 7.80 12.65 8.32
N LEU A 261 6.73 11.83 8.29
CA LEU A 261 6.84 10.37 8.26
C LEU A 261 7.56 9.89 6.99
N LEU A 262 7.12 10.36 5.83
CA LEU A 262 7.73 10.00 4.54
C LEU A 262 9.20 10.41 4.48
N HIS A 263 9.52 11.65 4.87
CA HIS A 263 10.93 12.10 4.91
C HIS A 263 11.80 11.17 5.76
N GLY A 264 11.33 10.79 6.96
CA GLY A 264 12.08 9.86 7.81
C GLY A 264 12.27 8.48 7.18
N ILE A 265 11.23 7.92 6.55
CA ILE A 265 11.31 6.61 5.88
C ILE A 265 12.31 6.67 4.70
N PHE A 266 12.20 7.66 3.84
CA PHE A 266 13.07 7.81 2.67
C PHE A 266 14.51 8.15 3.03
N SER A 267 14.76 8.82 4.17
CA SER A 267 16.13 9.14 4.65
C SER A 267 17.01 7.90 4.89
N THR A 268 16.40 6.72 5.01
CA THR A 268 17.13 5.45 5.19
C THR A 268 17.77 4.92 3.91
N SER A 269 17.34 5.36 2.72
CA SER A 269 17.66 4.77 1.41
C SER A 269 17.28 3.29 1.25
N HIS A 270 16.43 2.79 2.15
CA HIS A 270 16.01 1.38 2.19
C HIS A 270 14.68 1.12 1.47
N VAL A 271 13.99 2.14 0.96
CA VAL A 271 12.72 1.97 0.23
C VAL A 271 12.98 1.30 -1.11
N LYS A 272 12.38 0.12 -1.33
CA LYS A 272 12.63 -0.74 -2.50
C LYS A 272 11.36 -1.11 -3.27
N CYS A 273 10.18 -0.86 -2.72
CA CYS A 273 8.89 -1.06 -3.37
C CYS A 273 7.88 -0.09 -2.76
N ILE A 274 6.99 0.47 -3.56
CA ILE A 274 6.01 1.45 -3.07
C ILE A 274 4.65 1.14 -3.67
N ASP A 275 3.63 1.01 -2.82
CA ASP A 275 2.21 1.03 -3.20
C ASP A 275 1.62 2.40 -2.85
N PHE A 276 0.89 2.99 -3.78
CA PHE A 276 0.14 4.23 -3.59
C PHE A 276 -1.31 3.98 -3.99
N VAL A 277 -2.25 3.93 -3.02
CA VAL A 277 -3.55 3.29 -3.20
C VAL A 277 -4.74 4.13 -2.72
N GLU A 278 -5.95 3.66 -3.06
CA GLU A 278 -7.27 4.13 -2.63
C GLU A 278 -7.66 5.53 -3.12
N TYR A 279 -6.96 6.10 -4.11
CA TYR A 279 -7.45 7.31 -4.78
C TYR A 279 -8.62 6.99 -5.69
N ASN A 280 -9.81 7.47 -5.35
CA ASN A 280 -11.03 7.35 -6.15
C ASN A 280 -11.41 8.70 -6.78
N PRO A 281 -11.08 8.93 -8.06
CA PRO A 281 -11.40 10.18 -8.76
C PRO A 281 -12.87 10.52 -8.82
N THR A 282 -13.76 9.52 -8.76
CA THR A 282 -15.21 9.73 -8.86
C THR A 282 -15.81 10.32 -7.58
N LEU A 283 -15.11 10.17 -6.46
CA LEU A 283 -15.48 10.73 -5.17
C LEU A 283 -14.78 12.05 -4.88
N ASP A 284 -13.77 12.40 -5.67
CA ASP A 284 -12.98 13.61 -5.47
C ASP A 284 -13.79 14.87 -5.78
N LYS A 285 -13.74 15.84 -4.88
CA LYS A 285 -14.39 17.13 -5.03
C LYS A 285 -13.34 18.18 -5.32
N ASP A 286 -13.58 18.96 -6.37
CA ASP A 286 -12.73 20.07 -6.78
C ASP A 286 -11.25 19.66 -7.03
N ASN A 287 -11.00 18.40 -7.39
CA ASN A 287 -9.68 17.80 -7.60
C ASN A 287 -8.75 17.85 -6.38
N LYS A 288 -9.29 18.04 -5.18
CA LYS A 288 -8.51 18.22 -3.96
C LYS A 288 -7.64 17.01 -3.65
N THR A 289 -8.23 15.81 -3.72
CA THR A 289 -7.51 14.55 -3.51
C THR A 289 -6.44 14.34 -4.57
N LYS A 290 -6.76 14.61 -5.84
CA LYS A 290 -5.81 14.53 -6.94
C LYS A 290 -4.58 15.41 -6.70
N GLU A 291 -4.80 16.67 -6.32
CA GLU A 291 -3.71 17.60 -6.04
C GLU A 291 -2.84 17.14 -4.86
N THR A 292 -3.47 16.64 -3.80
CA THR A 292 -2.77 16.04 -2.66
C THR A 292 -1.94 14.82 -3.08
N CYS A 293 -2.51 13.90 -3.88
CA CYS A 293 -1.79 12.74 -4.42
C CYS A 293 -0.56 13.15 -5.23
N ILE A 294 -0.69 14.14 -6.12
CA ILE A 294 0.42 14.63 -6.94
C ILE A 294 1.53 15.25 -6.06
N GLN A 295 1.17 15.99 -5.02
CA GLN A 295 2.16 16.56 -4.08
C GLN A 295 2.89 15.46 -3.31
N LEU A 296 2.19 14.44 -2.82
CA LEU A 296 2.80 13.28 -2.12
C LEU A 296 3.73 12.49 -3.04
N ILE A 297 3.29 12.19 -4.27
CA ILE A 297 4.12 11.49 -5.25
C ILE A 297 5.34 12.31 -5.64
N SER A 298 5.20 13.64 -5.76
CA SER A 298 6.35 14.53 -6.01
C SER A 298 7.35 14.46 -4.85
N LEU A 299 6.87 14.54 -3.61
CA LEU A 299 7.70 14.37 -2.42
C LEU A 299 8.43 13.01 -2.42
N MET A 300 7.70 11.91 -2.64
CA MET A 300 8.29 10.57 -2.68
C MET A 300 9.36 10.46 -3.77
N SER A 301 9.12 11.06 -4.95
CA SER A 301 10.12 11.11 -6.03
C SER A 301 11.36 11.93 -5.66
N GLU A 302 11.18 13.05 -4.96
CA GLU A 302 12.31 13.90 -4.55
C GLU A 302 13.16 13.24 -3.46
N GLU A 303 12.56 12.46 -2.58
CA GLU A 303 13.21 11.80 -1.45
C GLU A 303 13.84 10.44 -1.81
N LEU A 304 13.49 9.81 -2.93
CA LEU A 304 14.12 8.58 -3.40
C LEU A 304 15.60 8.80 -3.75
N HIS A 305 16.49 7.99 -3.13
CA HIS A 305 17.95 8.03 -3.37
C HIS A 305 18.65 6.73 -2.96
#